data_01ba9218f18c8d107c58fd187701b705
#
_entry.id   01ba9218f18c8d107c58fd187701b705
#
_cell.length_a   1.000
_cell.length_b   1.000
_cell.length_c   1.000
_cell.angle_alpha   90.00
_cell.angle_beta   90.00
_cell.angle_gamma   90.00
#
_symmetry.space_group_name_H-M   'P 1'
#
loop_
_entity.id
_entity.type
_entity.pdbx_description
1 polymer ?
#
loop_
_entity_poly.entity_id
_entity_poly.type
_entity_poly.pdbx_seq_one_letter_code
_entity_poly.pdbx_strand_id
1 'polypeptide(L)'
;ALKELFDQSFNAPSGKRWTAKRFGAAVKNLEWYTQNASYTRDAIIARAQGGADWAADVEEARTYVQRKATEMGVSLDPQQLEQYAERFIFEGWGTTAARGMLMESELSKLINESPDLKGAAGNLQDTLFSYAKANGLSYSNDFYASNARNIARGVTTENDVLDQMRRDAASNWPTYSEQIRAGANARDLMSAYISTYARTMELDPNSIELNDPVLRAALTNPDGKGGFAQVGLWDFEQSLRKSDKWKNTKQAQDEMSGVGVGILRRMGFVGA
;
A
#
# COMPACT_ATOMS: atom_id res chain seq x y z
N ALA A 1 -30.33 7.45 -41.98
CA ALA A 1 -30.35 5.98 -42.21
C ALA A 1 -31.50 5.29 -41.43
N LEU A 2 -31.52 5.26 -40.06
CA LEU A 2 -32.58 4.58 -39.31
C LEU A 2 -33.96 5.21 -39.54
N LYS A 3 -34.05 6.57 -39.52
CA LYS A 3 -35.28 7.29 -39.80
C LYS A 3 -35.79 7.02 -41.21
N GLU A 4 -34.94 7.03 -42.18
CA GLU A 4 -35.27 6.73 -43.57
C GLU A 4 -35.76 5.30 -43.75
N LEU A 5 -35.14 4.32 -43.06
CA LEU A 5 -35.59 2.93 -43.02
C LEU A 5 -36.98 2.82 -42.39
N PHE A 6 -37.22 3.56 -41.30
CA PHE A 6 -38.53 3.60 -40.65
C PHE A 6 -39.60 4.20 -41.55
N ASP A 7 -39.30 5.30 -42.21
CA ASP A 7 -40.24 5.96 -43.14
C ASP A 7 -40.55 5.06 -44.36
N GLN A 8 -39.53 4.38 -44.89
CA GLN A 8 -39.73 3.43 -46.01
C GLN A 8 -40.52 2.16 -45.60
N SER A 9 -40.45 1.78 -44.31
CA SER A 9 -41.07 0.54 -43.83
C SER A 9 -42.46 0.74 -43.29
N PHE A 10 -42.69 1.72 -42.41
CA PHE A 10 -43.93 1.89 -41.66
C PHE A 10 -44.78 3.05 -42.17
N ASN A 11 -44.19 4.11 -42.71
CA ASN A 11 -44.87 5.25 -43.29
C ASN A 11 -45.19 5.05 -44.78
N ALA A 12 -44.83 3.91 -45.38
CA ALA A 12 -45.17 3.55 -46.75
C ALA A 12 -46.66 3.38 -46.96
N PRO A 13 -47.20 3.62 -48.18
CA PRO A 13 -48.58 3.40 -48.51
C PRO A 13 -49.02 1.96 -48.18
N SER A 14 -50.32 1.80 -47.89
CA SER A 14 -50.90 0.49 -47.59
C SER A 14 -50.59 -0.51 -48.75
N GLY A 15 -50.11 -1.71 -48.38
CA GLY A 15 -49.65 -2.74 -49.35
C GLY A 15 -48.17 -2.70 -49.66
N LYS A 16 -47.41 -1.61 -49.33
CA LYS A 16 -45.93 -1.50 -49.47
C LYS A 16 -45.19 -1.53 -48.15
N ARG A 17 -45.88 -1.67 -47.01
CA ARG A 17 -45.30 -1.74 -45.69
C ARG A 17 -44.46 -2.99 -45.50
N TRP A 18 -43.33 -2.84 -44.82
CA TRP A 18 -42.46 -3.98 -44.53
C TRP A 18 -43.01 -4.82 -43.38
N THR A 19 -42.68 -6.10 -43.40
CA THR A 19 -42.87 -6.95 -42.22
C THR A 19 -41.82 -6.59 -41.16
N ALA A 20 -42.11 -6.86 -39.91
CA ALA A 20 -41.16 -6.67 -38.82
C ALA A 20 -39.85 -7.45 -39.04
N LYS A 21 -39.94 -8.66 -39.66
CA LYS A 21 -38.76 -9.47 -40.01
C LYS A 21 -37.88 -8.79 -41.05
N ARG A 22 -38.47 -8.19 -42.11
CA ARG A 22 -37.73 -7.45 -43.14
C ARG A 22 -37.09 -6.17 -42.58
N PHE A 23 -37.84 -5.43 -41.75
CA PHE A 23 -37.30 -4.26 -41.07
C PHE A 23 -36.13 -4.61 -40.16
N GLY A 24 -36.29 -5.62 -39.29
CA GLY A 24 -35.22 -6.09 -38.41
C GLY A 24 -33.96 -6.55 -39.16
N ALA A 25 -34.12 -7.23 -40.33
CA ALA A 25 -32.98 -7.59 -41.17
C ALA A 25 -32.26 -6.36 -41.75
N ALA A 26 -33.01 -5.35 -42.19
CA ALA A 26 -32.44 -4.13 -42.73
C ALA A 26 -31.74 -3.30 -41.65
N VAL A 27 -32.28 -3.24 -40.42
CA VAL A 27 -31.62 -2.60 -39.27
C VAL A 27 -30.30 -3.28 -38.95
N LYS A 28 -30.25 -4.62 -38.99
CA LYS A 28 -29.00 -5.36 -38.74
C LYS A 28 -27.89 -5.08 -39.76
N ASN A 29 -28.23 -4.62 -40.95
CA ASN A 29 -27.30 -4.26 -42.01
C ASN A 29 -26.86 -2.78 -41.95
N LEU A 30 -27.41 -1.98 -41.04
CA LEU A 30 -26.95 -0.63 -40.85
C LEU A 30 -25.53 -0.63 -40.28
N GLU A 31 -24.70 0.28 -40.75
CA GLU A 31 -23.35 0.47 -40.29
C GLU A 31 -23.31 0.68 -38.77
N TRP A 32 -24.22 1.50 -38.24
CA TRP A 32 -24.37 1.68 -36.79
C TRP A 32 -24.58 0.35 -36.04
N TYR A 33 -25.42 -0.55 -36.58
CA TYR A 33 -25.72 -1.83 -35.93
C TYR A 33 -24.53 -2.78 -35.96
N THR A 34 -23.77 -2.79 -37.07
CA THR A 34 -22.62 -3.69 -37.26
C THR A 34 -21.39 -3.19 -36.51
N GLN A 35 -21.24 -1.88 -36.34
CA GLN A 35 -20.11 -1.27 -35.64
C GLN A 35 -20.25 -1.27 -34.11
N ASN A 36 -21.49 -1.39 -33.57
CA ASN A 36 -21.72 -1.40 -32.15
C ASN A 36 -22.00 -2.81 -31.62
N ALA A 37 -21.35 -3.20 -30.55
CA ALA A 37 -21.61 -4.46 -29.84
C ALA A 37 -23.04 -4.50 -29.26
N SER A 38 -23.56 -5.69 -28.94
CA SER A 38 -24.92 -5.82 -28.42
C SER A 38 -25.12 -5.02 -27.14
N TYR A 39 -24.21 -5.15 -26.18
CA TYR A 39 -24.27 -4.42 -24.90
C TYR A 39 -24.27 -2.89 -25.11
N THR A 40 -23.50 -2.36 -26.09
CA THR A 40 -23.48 -0.93 -26.42
C THR A 40 -24.83 -0.48 -26.99
N ARG A 41 -25.43 -1.29 -27.89
CA ARG A 41 -26.74 -0.99 -28.45
C ARG A 41 -27.83 -1.01 -27.39
N ASP A 42 -27.80 -2.00 -26.51
CA ASP A 42 -28.76 -2.12 -25.40
C ASP A 42 -28.64 -0.93 -24.44
N ALA A 43 -27.42 -0.53 -24.11
CA ALA A 43 -27.15 0.67 -23.28
C ALA A 43 -27.67 1.97 -23.92
N ILE A 44 -27.46 2.14 -25.24
CA ILE A 44 -27.99 3.31 -25.99
C ILE A 44 -29.52 3.34 -25.91
N ILE A 45 -30.16 2.20 -26.09
CA ILE A 45 -31.64 2.09 -26.07
C ILE A 45 -32.14 2.37 -24.64
N ALA A 46 -31.56 1.74 -23.63
CA ALA A 46 -31.93 1.95 -22.23
C ALA A 46 -31.77 3.41 -21.80
N ARG A 47 -30.66 4.05 -22.16
CA ARG A 47 -30.44 5.49 -21.91
C ARG A 47 -31.47 6.37 -22.62
N ALA A 48 -31.82 6.05 -23.87
CA ALA A 48 -32.81 6.80 -24.64
C ALA A 48 -34.24 6.66 -24.09
N GLN A 49 -34.57 5.50 -23.53
CA GLN A 49 -35.83 5.25 -22.84
C GLN A 49 -35.86 5.96 -21.49
N GLY A 50 -34.70 6.10 -20.83
CA GLY A 50 -34.57 6.75 -19.53
C GLY A 50 -35.36 6.05 -18.43
N GLY A 51 -35.71 6.79 -17.40
CA GLY A 51 -36.54 6.28 -16.33
C GLY A 51 -35.78 5.59 -15.19
N ALA A 52 -36.55 4.88 -14.35
CA ALA A 52 -36.04 4.28 -13.13
C ALA A 52 -35.02 3.13 -13.40
N ASP A 53 -35.26 2.36 -14.47
CA ASP A 53 -34.40 1.23 -14.81
C ASP A 53 -32.99 1.67 -15.23
N TRP A 54 -32.89 2.69 -16.11
CA TRP A 54 -31.59 3.26 -16.46
C TRP A 54 -30.86 3.86 -15.26
N ALA A 55 -31.59 4.58 -14.38
CA ALA A 55 -31.00 5.14 -13.17
C ALA A 55 -30.48 4.05 -12.22
N ALA A 56 -31.20 2.93 -12.10
CA ALA A 56 -30.80 1.78 -11.32
C ALA A 56 -29.53 1.12 -11.88
N ASP A 57 -29.45 0.90 -13.19
CA ASP A 57 -28.30 0.33 -13.87
C ASP A 57 -27.04 1.21 -13.67
N VAL A 58 -27.18 2.54 -13.76
CA VAL A 58 -26.07 3.46 -13.52
C VAL A 58 -25.63 3.43 -12.07
N GLU A 59 -26.54 3.35 -11.11
CA GLU A 59 -26.20 3.30 -9.68
C GLU A 59 -25.51 1.97 -9.31
N GLU A 60 -25.96 0.84 -9.89
CA GLU A 60 -25.27 -0.44 -9.73
C GLU A 60 -23.85 -0.37 -10.30
N ALA A 61 -23.69 0.16 -11.51
CA ALA A 61 -22.41 0.35 -12.15
C ALA A 61 -21.49 1.26 -11.31
N ARG A 62 -22.03 2.38 -10.77
CA ARG A 62 -21.33 3.29 -9.88
C ARG A 62 -20.80 2.58 -8.64
N THR A 63 -21.65 1.81 -7.98
CA THR A 63 -21.29 1.05 -6.78
C THR A 63 -20.17 0.04 -7.07
N TYR A 64 -20.28 -0.67 -8.21
CA TYR A 64 -19.27 -1.64 -8.61
C TYR A 64 -17.92 -0.97 -8.93
N VAL A 65 -17.93 0.10 -9.73
CA VAL A 65 -16.74 0.86 -10.11
C VAL A 65 -16.07 1.46 -8.87
N GLN A 66 -16.85 2.07 -7.97
CA GLN A 66 -16.33 2.64 -6.73
C GLN A 66 -15.62 1.59 -5.87
N ARG A 67 -16.24 0.42 -5.71
CA ARG A 67 -15.65 -0.68 -4.95
C ARG A 67 -14.34 -1.14 -5.59
N LYS A 68 -14.32 -1.36 -6.91
CA LYS A 68 -13.12 -1.78 -7.64
C LYS A 68 -12.00 -0.74 -7.59
N ALA A 69 -12.33 0.52 -7.77
CA ALA A 69 -11.39 1.61 -7.63
C ALA A 69 -10.74 1.63 -6.22
N THR A 70 -11.57 1.47 -5.17
CA THR A 70 -11.10 1.42 -3.79
C THR A 70 -10.21 0.20 -3.53
N GLU A 71 -10.58 -0.99 -4.03
CA GLU A 71 -9.76 -2.20 -3.95
C GLU A 71 -8.37 -1.98 -4.58
N MET A 72 -8.31 -1.26 -5.70
CA MET A 72 -7.07 -0.95 -6.43
C MET A 72 -6.31 0.25 -5.85
N GLY A 73 -6.85 0.94 -4.85
CA GLY A 73 -6.23 2.13 -4.25
C GLY A 73 -6.40 3.40 -5.09
N VAL A 74 -7.39 3.43 -5.99
CA VAL A 74 -7.76 4.60 -6.79
C VAL A 74 -8.83 5.40 -6.09
N SER A 75 -8.66 6.71 -5.98
CA SER A 75 -9.68 7.65 -5.51
C SER A 75 -10.33 8.33 -6.71
N LEU A 76 -11.59 8.06 -6.96
CA LEU A 76 -12.38 8.73 -8.00
C LEU A 76 -13.14 9.90 -7.39
N ASP A 77 -13.10 11.05 -8.04
CA ASP A 77 -14.02 12.14 -7.73
C ASP A 77 -15.44 11.82 -8.26
N PRO A 78 -16.47 12.56 -7.84
CA PRO A 78 -17.86 12.27 -8.27
C PRO A 78 -18.06 12.31 -9.79
N GLN A 79 -17.34 13.18 -10.50
CA GLN A 79 -17.45 13.29 -11.96
C GLN A 79 -16.76 12.12 -12.66
N GLN A 80 -15.57 11.74 -12.20
CA GLN A 80 -14.87 10.55 -12.69
C GLN A 80 -15.71 9.30 -12.45
N LEU A 81 -16.27 9.15 -11.25
CA LEU A 81 -17.09 8.00 -10.90
C LEU A 81 -18.30 7.86 -11.84
N GLU A 82 -18.97 8.96 -12.14
CA GLU A 82 -20.08 8.97 -13.09
C GLU A 82 -19.66 8.57 -14.49
N GLN A 83 -18.55 9.12 -14.99
CA GLN A 83 -18.00 8.77 -16.30
C GLN A 83 -17.63 7.29 -16.40
N TYR A 84 -16.98 6.74 -15.36
CA TYR A 84 -16.61 5.34 -15.35
C TYR A 84 -17.83 4.41 -15.18
N ALA A 85 -18.86 4.82 -14.47
CA ALA A 85 -20.11 4.09 -14.36
C ALA A 85 -20.84 4.01 -15.72
N GLU A 86 -20.95 5.13 -16.44
CA GLU A 86 -21.49 5.10 -17.81
C GLU A 86 -20.64 4.22 -18.73
N ARG A 87 -19.33 4.35 -18.70
CA ARG A 87 -18.41 3.52 -19.50
C ARG A 87 -18.56 2.03 -19.16
N PHE A 88 -18.76 1.69 -17.89
CA PHE A 88 -18.99 0.31 -17.45
C PHE A 88 -20.14 -0.34 -18.23
N ILE A 89 -21.24 0.41 -18.41
CA ILE A 89 -22.42 -0.07 -19.12
C ILE A 89 -22.16 -0.07 -20.65
N PHE A 90 -21.70 1.06 -21.20
CA PHE A 90 -21.52 1.22 -22.66
C PHE A 90 -20.43 0.33 -23.24
N GLU A 91 -19.36 0.08 -22.50
CA GLU A 91 -18.25 -0.77 -22.91
C GLU A 91 -18.45 -2.24 -22.47
N GLY A 92 -19.53 -2.53 -21.74
CA GLY A 92 -19.92 -3.88 -21.32
C GLY A 92 -18.91 -4.51 -20.38
N TRP A 93 -18.27 -3.73 -19.51
CA TRP A 93 -17.21 -4.22 -18.60
C TRP A 93 -17.71 -5.28 -17.62
N GLY A 94 -19.01 -5.29 -17.30
CA GLY A 94 -19.63 -6.32 -16.48
C GLY A 94 -20.01 -7.61 -17.23
N THR A 95 -19.88 -7.66 -18.56
CA THR A 95 -20.45 -8.77 -19.36
C THR A 95 -19.57 -10.02 -19.42
N THR A 96 -18.27 -9.87 -19.33
CA THR A 96 -17.30 -10.98 -19.32
C THR A 96 -16.08 -10.66 -18.47
N ALA A 97 -15.37 -11.68 -17.98
CA ALA A 97 -14.12 -11.49 -17.24
C ALA A 97 -13.07 -10.68 -18.03
N ALA A 98 -12.93 -10.95 -19.34
CA ALA A 98 -12.01 -10.21 -20.20
C ALA A 98 -12.36 -8.71 -20.29
N ARG A 99 -13.65 -8.36 -20.28
CA ARG A 99 -14.12 -6.98 -20.25
C ARG A 99 -13.88 -6.32 -18.88
N GLY A 100 -14.05 -7.06 -17.80
CA GLY A 100 -13.68 -6.59 -16.46
C GLY A 100 -12.20 -6.22 -16.34
N MET A 101 -11.31 -7.00 -16.95
CA MET A 101 -9.87 -6.68 -17.02
C MET A 101 -9.58 -5.38 -17.79
N LEU A 102 -10.38 -5.02 -18.79
CA LEU A 102 -10.23 -3.73 -19.47
C LEU A 102 -10.54 -2.56 -18.54
N MET A 103 -11.59 -2.66 -17.74
CA MET A 103 -11.90 -1.66 -16.71
C MET A 103 -10.75 -1.54 -15.69
N GLU A 104 -10.27 -2.67 -15.18
CA GLU A 104 -9.15 -2.69 -14.22
C GLU A 104 -7.89 -2.06 -14.83
N SER A 105 -7.62 -2.32 -16.11
CA SER A 105 -6.53 -1.66 -16.85
C SER A 105 -6.72 -0.15 -16.95
N GLU A 106 -7.93 0.34 -17.21
CA GLU A 106 -8.24 1.78 -17.24
C GLU A 106 -8.09 2.42 -15.84
N LEU A 107 -8.62 1.78 -14.81
CA LEU A 107 -8.48 2.26 -13.43
C LEU A 107 -7.01 2.26 -12.99
N SER A 108 -6.21 1.28 -13.43
CA SER A 108 -4.79 1.21 -13.06
C SER A 108 -3.97 2.40 -13.56
N LYS A 109 -4.39 3.06 -14.64
CA LYS A 109 -3.74 4.28 -15.14
C LYS A 109 -3.89 5.44 -14.15
N LEU A 110 -5.02 5.49 -13.44
CA LEU A 110 -5.32 6.53 -12.46
C LEU A 110 -4.55 6.37 -11.13
N ILE A 111 -4.01 5.18 -10.85
CA ILE A 111 -3.20 4.96 -9.63
C ILE A 111 -2.01 5.94 -9.57
N ASN A 112 -1.39 6.22 -10.72
CA ASN A 112 -0.26 7.14 -10.79
C ASN A 112 -0.64 8.60 -10.52
N GLU A 113 -1.89 8.95 -10.75
CA GLU A 113 -2.43 10.31 -10.61
C GLU A 113 -3.03 10.55 -9.21
N SER A 114 -3.21 9.48 -8.42
CA SER A 114 -3.76 9.58 -7.07
C SER A 114 -2.70 10.13 -6.11
N PRO A 115 -2.92 11.31 -5.48
CA PRO A 115 -1.94 11.91 -4.56
C PRO A 115 -1.78 11.06 -3.29
N ASP A 116 -2.88 10.50 -2.79
CA ASP A 116 -2.91 9.65 -1.61
C ASP A 116 -3.29 8.22 -2.00
N LEU A 117 -2.46 7.26 -1.65
CA LEU A 117 -2.76 5.85 -1.83
C LEU A 117 -3.80 5.42 -0.78
N LYS A 118 -4.87 4.77 -1.23
CA LYS A 118 -5.94 4.22 -0.39
C LYS A 118 -6.17 2.74 -0.72
N GLY A 119 -7.01 2.09 0.09
CA GLY A 119 -7.37 0.70 -0.14
C GLY A 119 -6.15 -0.23 -0.15
N ALA A 120 -6.09 -1.16 -1.09
CA ALA A 120 -5.02 -2.15 -1.19
C ALA A 120 -3.64 -1.52 -1.38
N ALA A 121 -3.52 -0.47 -2.22
CA ALA A 121 -2.24 0.21 -2.44
C ALA A 121 -1.76 0.97 -1.19
N GLY A 122 -2.68 1.60 -0.43
CA GLY A 122 -2.35 2.22 0.86
C GLY A 122 -1.86 1.19 1.87
N ASN A 123 -2.57 0.07 2.01
CA ASN A 123 -2.17 -1.03 2.90
C ASN A 123 -0.79 -1.61 2.52
N LEU A 124 -0.51 -1.75 1.24
CA LEU A 124 0.81 -2.19 0.75
C LEU A 124 1.90 -1.18 1.11
N GLN A 125 1.65 0.11 0.96
CA GLN A 125 2.59 1.16 1.38
C GLN A 125 2.91 1.06 2.86
N ASP A 126 1.90 0.90 3.71
CA ASP A 126 2.05 0.75 5.16
C ASP A 126 2.79 -0.54 5.53
N THR A 127 2.53 -1.64 4.82
CA THR A 127 3.24 -2.91 5.00
C THR A 127 4.72 -2.76 4.70
N LEU A 128 5.07 -2.17 3.55
CA LEU A 128 6.46 -1.93 3.17
C LEU A 128 7.17 -1.00 4.16
N PHE A 129 6.50 0.07 4.60
CA PHE A 129 7.02 0.99 5.60
C PHE A 129 7.27 0.29 6.94
N SER A 130 6.32 -0.51 7.40
CA SER A 130 6.42 -1.27 8.65
C SER A 130 7.56 -2.29 8.60
N TYR A 131 7.71 -2.99 7.46
CA TYR A 131 8.82 -3.90 7.24
C TYR A 131 10.17 -3.17 7.26
N ALA A 132 10.27 -2.02 6.59
CA ALA A 132 11.48 -1.19 6.61
C ALA A 132 11.86 -0.80 8.05
N LYS A 133 10.89 -0.29 8.81
CA LYS A 133 11.09 0.11 10.21
C LYS A 133 11.54 -1.06 11.08
N ALA A 134 10.93 -2.24 10.94
CA ALA A 134 11.30 -3.46 11.67
C ALA A 134 12.71 -3.97 11.34
N ASN A 135 13.27 -3.56 10.20
CA ASN A 135 14.58 -3.99 9.73
C ASN A 135 15.64 -2.87 9.69
N GLY A 136 15.31 -1.68 10.22
CA GLY A 136 16.25 -0.55 10.25
C GLY A 136 16.61 -0.03 8.86
N LEU A 137 15.68 -0.15 7.92
CA LEU A 137 15.79 0.39 6.58
C LEU A 137 15.16 1.79 6.52
N SER A 138 15.73 2.65 5.72
CA SER A 138 15.22 3.99 5.48
C SER A 138 15.16 4.25 3.99
N TYR A 139 13.96 4.30 3.45
CA TYR A 139 13.69 4.65 2.06
C TYR A 139 12.91 5.96 1.99
N SER A 140 12.87 6.58 0.82
CA SER A 140 12.03 7.75 0.58
C SER A 140 10.54 7.36 0.55
N ASN A 141 9.65 8.32 0.81
CA ASN A 141 8.22 8.11 0.65
C ASN A 141 7.86 7.65 -0.78
N ASP A 142 8.58 8.18 -1.78
CA ASP A 142 8.40 7.80 -3.18
C ASP A 142 8.74 6.33 -3.44
N PHE A 143 9.71 5.77 -2.73
CA PHE A 143 10.01 4.34 -2.82
C PHE A 143 8.80 3.49 -2.40
N TYR A 144 8.23 3.78 -1.23
CA TYR A 144 7.07 3.04 -0.73
C TYR A 144 5.86 3.21 -1.63
N ALA A 145 5.55 4.45 -2.01
CA ALA A 145 4.41 4.75 -2.86
C ALA A 145 4.54 4.13 -4.26
N SER A 146 5.72 4.21 -4.88
CA SER A 146 5.96 3.66 -6.21
C SER A 146 5.88 2.13 -6.22
N ASN A 147 6.46 1.46 -5.21
CA ASN A 147 6.38 0.01 -5.11
C ASN A 147 4.95 -0.46 -4.81
N ALA A 148 4.22 0.21 -3.92
CA ALA A 148 2.82 -0.10 -3.65
C ALA A 148 1.95 0.03 -4.92
N ARG A 149 2.16 1.09 -5.73
CA ARG A 149 1.49 1.24 -7.04
C ARG A 149 1.85 0.12 -8.01
N ASN A 150 3.13 -0.23 -8.10
CA ASN A 150 3.60 -1.27 -9.00
C ASN A 150 3.04 -2.65 -8.62
N ILE A 151 2.95 -2.96 -7.33
CA ILE A 151 2.32 -4.19 -6.83
C ILE A 151 0.82 -4.19 -7.15
N ALA A 152 0.12 -3.09 -6.84
CA ALA A 152 -1.33 -2.97 -7.11
C ALA A 152 -1.67 -3.09 -8.61
N ARG A 153 -0.74 -2.72 -9.49
CA ARG A 153 -0.86 -2.85 -10.96
C ARG A 153 -0.39 -4.20 -11.49
N GLY A 154 0.14 -5.08 -10.66
CA GLY A 154 0.71 -6.36 -11.08
C GLY A 154 2.01 -6.26 -11.88
N VAL A 155 2.72 -5.12 -11.80
CA VAL A 155 4.04 -4.91 -12.45
C VAL A 155 5.14 -5.67 -11.69
N THR A 156 5.01 -5.77 -10.38
CA THR A 156 5.88 -6.55 -9.48
C THR A 156 5.02 -7.20 -8.41
N THR A 157 5.59 -8.13 -7.66
CA THR A 157 4.90 -8.74 -6.53
C THR A 157 5.39 -8.17 -5.20
N GLU A 158 4.56 -8.26 -4.16
CA GLU A 158 4.95 -7.88 -2.79
C GLU A 158 6.19 -8.66 -2.35
N ASN A 159 6.25 -9.96 -2.65
CA ASN A 159 7.39 -10.80 -2.32
C ASN A 159 8.69 -10.32 -2.97
N ASP A 160 8.66 -9.90 -4.23
CA ASP A 160 9.87 -9.40 -4.91
C ASP A 160 10.43 -8.15 -4.23
N VAL A 161 9.54 -7.23 -3.81
CA VAL A 161 9.92 -6.01 -3.10
C VAL A 161 10.44 -6.33 -1.70
N LEU A 162 9.75 -7.19 -0.95
CA LEU A 162 10.19 -7.62 0.38
C LEU A 162 11.52 -8.39 0.31
N ASP A 163 11.76 -9.19 -0.71
CA ASP A 163 13.03 -9.88 -0.91
C ASP A 163 14.17 -8.92 -1.20
N GLN A 164 13.91 -7.85 -1.95
CA GLN A 164 14.89 -6.77 -2.12
C GLN A 164 15.19 -6.09 -0.78
N MET A 165 14.15 -5.71 -0.04
CA MET A 165 14.32 -5.07 1.27
C MET A 165 15.02 -6.00 2.27
N ARG A 166 14.80 -7.31 2.19
CA ARG A 166 15.49 -8.32 3.01
C ARG A 166 16.98 -8.38 2.70
N ARG A 167 17.36 -8.30 1.42
CA ARG A 167 18.78 -8.22 1.01
C ARG A 167 19.45 -6.95 1.56
N ASP A 168 18.75 -5.83 1.47
CA ASP A 168 19.24 -4.55 1.98
C ASP A 168 19.41 -4.58 3.51
N ALA A 169 18.44 -5.16 4.24
CA ALA A 169 18.54 -5.38 5.68
C ALA A 169 19.69 -6.29 6.06
N ALA A 170 19.87 -7.41 5.34
CA ALA A 170 20.99 -8.33 5.58
C ALA A 170 22.36 -7.67 5.32
N SER A 171 22.44 -6.73 4.38
CA SER A 171 23.62 -5.92 4.14
C SER A 171 23.89 -4.90 5.24
N ASN A 172 22.82 -4.28 5.76
CA ASN A 172 22.91 -3.29 6.87
C ASN A 172 23.30 -3.93 8.20
N TRP A 173 22.98 -5.22 8.38
CA TRP A 173 23.18 -5.98 9.61
C TRP A 173 23.99 -7.25 9.35
N PRO A 174 25.28 -7.11 9.02
CA PRO A 174 26.09 -8.26 8.61
C PRO A 174 26.20 -9.35 9.67
N THR A 175 26.20 -8.99 10.94
CA THR A 175 26.21 -9.95 12.07
C THR A 175 24.99 -10.89 12.09
N TYR A 176 23.85 -10.43 11.56
CA TYR A 176 22.58 -11.17 11.50
C TYR A 176 22.16 -11.53 10.07
N SER A 177 23.05 -11.36 9.10
CA SER A 177 22.69 -11.45 7.68
C SER A 177 22.03 -12.76 7.28
N GLU A 178 22.48 -13.89 7.84
CA GLU A 178 21.90 -15.20 7.57
C GLU A 178 20.48 -15.35 8.12
N GLN A 179 20.25 -14.94 9.36
CA GLN A 179 18.94 -15.00 9.99
C GLN A 179 17.93 -14.07 9.29
N ILE A 180 18.39 -12.88 8.88
CA ILE A 180 17.55 -11.93 8.14
C ILE A 180 17.21 -12.48 6.76
N ARG A 181 18.16 -13.07 6.06
CA ARG A 181 17.90 -13.77 4.77
C ARG A 181 16.94 -14.94 4.93
N ALA A 182 16.97 -15.61 6.08
CA ALA A 182 16.03 -16.68 6.43
C ALA A 182 14.65 -16.18 6.83
N GLY A 183 14.42 -14.86 6.90
CA GLY A 183 13.12 -14.24 7.14
C GLY A 183 12.91 -13.65 8.54
N ALA A 184 13.92 -13.67 9.42
CA ALA A 184 13.81 -13.02 10.72
C ALA A 184 13.88 -11.49 10.58
N ASN A 185 13.15 -10.76 11.41
CA ASN A 185 13.23 -9.31 11.49
C ASN A 185 14.45 -8.90 12.33
N ALA A 186 15.16 -7.88 11.88
CA ALA A 186 16.32 -7.35 12.58
C ALA A 186 15.96 -6.89 14.01
N ARG A 187 14.81 -6.24 14.20
CA ARG A 187 14.35 -5.76 15.51
C ARG A 187 14.19 -6.90 16.53
N ASP A 188 13.67 -8.04 16.09
CA ASP A 188 13.48 -9.22 16.94
C ASP A 188 14.83 -9.82 17.35
N LEU A 189 15.76 -9.93 16.40
CA LEU A 189 17.11 -10.41 16.64
C LEU A 189 17.92 -9.52 17.59
N MET A 190 17.62 -8.22 17.60
CA MET A 190 18.29 -7.20 18.42
C MET A 190 17.55 -6.90 19.72
N SER A 191 16.47 -7.61 20.02
CA SER A 191 15.57 -7.32 21.14
C SER A 191 16.28 -7.22 22.51
N ALA A 192 17.30 -8.05 22.73
CA ALA A 192 18.09 -8.00 23.96
C ALA A 192 18.88 -6.68 24.12
N TYR A 193 19.45 -6.17 23.02
CA TYR A 193 20.17 -4.88 23.01
C TYR A 193 19.21 -3.70 23.15
N ILE A 194 18.07 -3.74 22.48
CA ILE A 194 17.01 -2.73 22.57
C ILE A 194 16.51 -2.65 24.01
N SER A 195 16.21 -3.81 24.64
CA SER A 195 15.75 -3.87 26.00
C SER A 195 16.80 -3.37 27.00
N THR A 196 18.07 -3.71 26.81
CA THR A 196 19.17 -3.22 27.63
C THR A 196 19.31 -1.71 27.49
N TYR A 197 19.26 -1.19 26.25
CA TYR A 197 19.31 0.24 25.98
C TYR A 197 18.16 0.99 26.63
N ALA A 198 16.93 0.51 26.40
CA ALA A 198 15.71 1.09 26.97
C ALA A 198 15.77 1.16 28.49
N ARG A 199 16.11 0.04 29.14
CA ARG A 199 16.21 -0.04 30.60
C ARG A 199 17.29 0.87 31.16
N THR A 200 18.49 0.86 30.56
CA THR A 200 19.63 1.63 31.07
C THR A 200 19.42 3.14 30.89
N MET A 201 18.75 3.55 29.82
CA MET A 201 18.53 4.96 29.49
C MET A 201 17.13 5.47 29.87
N GLU A 202 16.31 4.65 30.50
CA GLU A 202 14.93 4.95 30.89
C GLU A 202 14.05 5.41 29.69
N LEU A 203 14.20 4.72 28.56
CA LEU A 203 13.47 5.00 27.32
C LEU A 203 12.36 3.97 27.06
N ASP A 204 11.37 4.36 26.28
CA ASP A 204 10.44 3.38 25.69
C ASP A 204 11.19 2.53 24.64
N PRO A 205 11.19 1.18 24.75
CA PRO A 205 11.80 0.31 23.76
C PRO A 205 11.32 0.55 22.31
N ASN A 206 10.06 1.00 22.15
CA ASN A 206 9.48 1.29 20.85
C ASN A 206 9.99 2.61 20.24
N SER A 207 10.51 3.51 21.07
CA SER A 207 11.11 4.77 20.61
C SER A 207 12.55 4.60 20.10
N ILE A 208 13.18 3.44 20.38
CA ILE A 208 14.55 3.17 19.95
C ILE A 208 14.57 2.77 18.49
N GLU A 209 15.21 3.59 17.67
CA GLU A 209 15.43 3.33 16.26
C GLU A 209 16.59 2.36 16.08
N LEU A 210 16.46 1.37 15.17
CA LEU A 210 17.56 0.43 14.88
C LEU A 210 18.78 1.13 14.30
N ASN A 211 18.59 2.25 13.64
CA ASN A 211 19.68 3.09 13.11
C ASN A 211 20.34 4.01 14.14
N ASP A 212 19.96 3.93 15.42
CA ASP A 212 20.63 4.66 16.48
C ASP A 212 22.15 4.35 16.45
N PRO A 213 23.03 5.37 16.41
CA PRO A 213 24.47 5.17 16.29
C PRO A 213 25.08 4.31 17.41
N VAL A 214 24.54 4.42 18.63
CA VAL A 214 25.03 3.67 19.80
C VAL A 214 24.67 2.18 19.62
N LEU A 215 23.44 1.89 19.19
CA LEU A 215 23.00 0.54 18.93
C LEU A 215 23.78 -0.08 17.76
N ARG A 216 23.95 0.67 16.67
CA ARG A 216 24.74 0.22 15.50
C ARG A 216 26.18 -0.12 15.90
N ALA A 217 26.85 0.73 16.65
CA ALA A 217 28.22 0.50 17.10
C ALA A 217 28.38 -0.80 17.90
N ALA A 218 27.36 -1.15 18.70
CA ALA A 218 27.35 -2.39 19.46
C ALA A 218 27.12 -3.66 18.61
N LEU A 219 26.37 -3.53 17.51
CA LEU A 219 25.90 -4.65 16.71
C LEU A 219 26.70 -4.89 15.43
N THR A 220 27.48 -3.92 14.97
CA THR A 220 28.30 -3.99 13.77
C THR A 220 29.77 -3.70 14.08
N ASN A 221 30.28 -4.21 15.22
CA ASN A 221 31.66 -4.00 15.62
C ASN A 221 32.60 -4.89 14.77
N PRO A 222 33.64 -4.35 14.12
CA PRO A 222 34.60 -5.18 13.37
C PRO A 222 35.29 -6.21 14.30
N ASP A 223 35.33 -7.46 13.89
CA ASP A 223 35.93 -8.57 14.66
C ASP A 223 37.47 -8.67 14.51
N GLY A 224 38.07 -7.78 13.73
CA GLY A 224 39.49 -7.80 13.41
C GLY A 224 39.95 -8.93 12.47
N LYS A 225 39.02 -9.77 12.01
CA LYS A 225 39.26 -10.89 11.08
C LYS A 225 38.58 -10.69 9.72
N GLY A 226 38.07 -9.48 9.47
CA GLY A 226 37.34 -9.12 8.27
C GLY A 226 35.83 -9.36 8.34
N GLY A 227 35.30 -9.72 9.51
CA GLY A 227 33.89 -9.86 9.81
C GLY A 227 33.39 -8.84 10.82
N PHE A 228 32.17 -9.07 11.32
CA PHE A 228 31.53 -8.26 12.34
C PHE A 228 31.07 -9.14 13.52
N ALA A 229 31.22 -8.61 14.73
CA ALA A 229 30.77 -9.25 15.95
C ALA A 229 29.91 -8.27 16.78
N GLN A 230 29.11 -8.84 17.65
CA GLN A 230 28.35 -8.07 18.65
C GLN A 230 29.26 -7.80 19.84
N VAL A 231 29.17 -6.59 20.39
CA VAL A 231 29.68 -6.29 21.74
C VAL A 231 28.86 -7.08 22.77
N GLY A 232 29.48 -7.66 23.80
CA GLY A 232 28.73 -8.34 24.85
C GLY A 232 27.69 -7.42 25.51
N LEU A 233 26.52 -7.97 25.90
CA LEU A 233 25.45 -7.17 26.50
C LEU A 233 25.90 -6.42 27.74
N TRP A 234 26.77 -7.03 28.55
CA TRP A 234 27.32 -6.38 29.74
C TRP A 234 28.22 -5.19 29.36
N ASP A 235 29.12 -5.36 28.39
CA ASP A 235 30.01 -4.31 27.90
C ASP A 235 29.20 -3.19 27.24
N PHE A 236 28.13 -3.54 26.53
CA PHE A 236 27.20 -2.58 25.96
C PHE A 236 26.53 -1.74 27.07
N GLU A 237 25.97 -2.38 28.11
CA GLU A 237 25.40 -1.67 29.24
C GLU A 237 26.42 -0.76 29.93
N GLN A 238 27.66 -1.22 30.14
CA GLN A 238 28.71 -0.39 30.71
C GLN A 238 29.05 0.81 29.84
N SER A 239 29.03 0.64 28.53
CA SER A 239 29.24 1.75 27.58
C SER A 239 28.14 2.81 27.67
N LEU A 240 26.88 2.37 27.81
CA LEU A 240 25.74 3.27 28.02
C LEU A 240 25.86 4.07 29.30
N ARG A 241 26.24 3.41 30.43
CA ARG A 241 26.42 4.04 31.74
C ARG A 241 27.56 5.07 31.76
N LYS A 242 28.54 5.00 30.84
CA LYS A 242 29.61 6.00 30.68
C LYS A 242 29.16 7.23 29.90
N SER A 243 28.02 7.20 29.23
CA SER A 243 27.52 8.30 28.40
C SER A 243 27.02 9.48 29.27
N ASP A 244 27.13 10.69 28.75
CA ASP A 244 26.57 11.86 29.46
C ASP A 244 25.03 11.82 29.53
N LYS A 245 24.38 11.16 28.59
CA LYS A 245 22.92 10.97 28.62
C LYS A 245 22.49 10.13 29.83
N TRP A 246 23.23 9.08 30.18
CA TRP A 246 22.91 8.22 31.32
C TRP A 246 22.96 9.00 32.65
N LYS A 247 23.88 9.95 32.84
CA LYS A 247 24.00 10.78 34.04
C LYS A 247 22.72 11.56 34.38
N ASN A 248 21.87 11.77 33.37
CA ASN A 248 20.58 12.47 33.52
C ASN A 248 19.41 11.53 33.84
N THR A 249 19.62 10.22 33.89
CA THR A 249 18.59 9.23 34.25
C THR A 249 18.34 9.26 35.78
N LYS A 250 17.15 8.87 36.18
CA LYS A 250 16.80 8.74 37.59
C LYS A 250 17.69 7.70 38.28
N GLN A 251 17.96 6.58 37.61
CA GLN A 251 18.84 5.54 38.13
C GLN A 251 20.24 6.07 38.42
N ALA A 252 20.85 6.88 37.53
CA ALA A 252 22.13 7.48 37.78
C ALA A 252 22.13 8.46 38.95
N GLN A 253 21.07 9.25 39.09
CA GLN A 253 20.90 10.19 40.22
C GLN A 253 20.74 9.46 41.54
N ASP A 254 19.96 8.38 41.57
CA ASP A 254 19.75 7.56 42.75
C ASP A 254 21.05 6.84 43.15
N GLU A 255 21.79 6.27 42.23
CA GLU A 255 23.11 5.66 42.47
C GLU A 255 24.13 6.69 43.00
N MET A 256 24.23 7.87 42.40
CA MET A 256 25.11 8.94 42.86
C MET A 256 24.76 9.45 44.27
N SER A 257 23.47 9.62 44.52
CA SER A 257 22.95 10.02 45.84
C SER A 257 23.28 8.97 46.91
N GLY A 258 23.06 7.68 46.56
CA GLY A 258 23.41 6.58 47.46
C GLY A 258 24.88 6.50 47.83
N VAL A 259 25.77 6.71 46.81
CA VAL A 259 27.23 6.81 47.03
C VAL A 259 27.55 8.01 47.89
N GLY A 260 26.99 9.16 47.63
CA GLY A 260 27.19 10.40 48.41
C GLY A 260 26.79 10.21 49.89
N VAL A 261 25.58 9.64 50.14
CA VAL A 261 25.15 9.33 51.52
C VAL A 261 26.05 8.29 52.18
N GLY A 262 26.52 7.28 51.45
CA GLY A 262 27.46 6.28 51.97
C GLY A 262 28.82 6.88 52.39
N ILE A 263 29.34 7.82 51.63
CA ILE A 263 30.58 8.57 51.96
C ILE A 263 30.35 9.44 53.19
N LEU A 264 29.26 10.20 53.24
CA LEU A 264 28.93 11.07 54.39
C LEU A 264 28.76 10.26 55.69
N ARG A 265 28.15 9.06 55.62
CA ARG A 265 28.05 8.13 56.78
C ARG A 265 29.43 7.69 57.26
N ARG A 266 30.35 7.32 56.32
CA ARG A 266 31.72 6.91 56.68
C ARG A 266 32.53 8.05 57.30
N MET A 267 32.23 9.29 56.91
CA MET A 267 32.87 10.49 57.45
C MET A 267 32.18 10.99 58.73
N GLY A 268 31.11 10.34 59.24
CA GLY A 268 30.43 10.74 60.45
C GLY A 268 29.45 11.90 60.33
N PHE A 269 29.13 12.34 59.14
CA PHE A 269 28.25 13.50 58.90
C PHE A 269 26.76 13.17 58.89
N VAL A 270 26.37 11.87 58.77
CA VAL A 270 24.98 11.43 58.74
C VAL A 270 24.84 10.37 59.82
N GLY A 271 23.96 10.62 60.80
CA GLY A 271 23.65 9.67 61.87
C GLY A 271 23.03 8.35 61.34
N ALA A 272 23.24 7.26 62.04
CA ALA A 272 22.74 5.93 61.76
C ALA A 272 21.21 5.90 61.75
#